data_814ebcc4057d3896faa8e0a05ac20cc7
#
_entry.id   814ebcc4057d3896faa8e0a05ac20cc7
#
_cell.length_a   1.000
_cell.length_b   1.000
_cell.length_c   1.000
_cell.angle_alpha   90.00
_cell.angle_beta   90.00
_cell.angle_gamma   90.00
#
_symmetry.space_group_name_H-M   'P 1'
#
loop_
_entity.id
_entity.type
_entity.pdbx_description
1 polymer ?
#
loop_
_entity_poly.entity_id
_entity_poly.type
_entity_poly.pdbx_seq_one_letter_code
_entity_poly.pdbx_strand_id
1 'polypeptide(L)'
;MNTPTVLNSSLPANTDSVRLAKGIAVGLVAASIGALYTVFARWGIAHGLRAPDLTVLRFGVAGILMLPVLALAWRKDSTQFITRWRVWLLIALLAGTPFGLLMFGALQFAPPSHAAVFPFTAMSVMGMVLSAWVLNDRMTARRLAAIAVVLLGLVLVSGVEASSFTLRAAIGDAMFLAAGTLWAGFGIVLRKHRLDPLLATAVISFSALVTYVPGYLYFTGGSGLMSAAPEVVWMEVLIQGVIAGAGTLYAYAKMVAMLGPSRAAVFPALAPGLAALMAWPVLHHVPATLETIGLIIVILGLIVAVTAPAIARN
;
A
#
# COMPACT_ATOMS: atom_id res chain seq x y z
N MET A 1 -8.54 18.81 55.37
CA MET A 1 -8.72 19.28 54.00
C MET A 1 -7.52 18.82 53.17
N ASN A 2 -7.61 17.65 52.52
CA ASN A 2 -6.55 17.11 51.70
C ASN A 2 -6.93 17.35 50.24
N THR A 3 -6.21 18.24 49.57
CA THR A 3 -6.29 18.46 48.13
C THR A 3 -5.66 17.26 47.40
N PRO A 4 -6.36 16.62 46.45
CA PRO A 4 -5.73 15.57 45.64
C PRO A 4 -4.77 16.20 44.64
N THR A 5 -3.50 15.85 44.75
CA THR A 5 -2.46 16.16 43.75
C THR A 5 -2.79 15.44 42.47
N VAL A 6 -3.26 16.18 41.46
CA VAL A 6 -3.42 15.68 40.09
C VAL A 6 -2.02 15.43 39.51
N LEU A 7 -1.59 14.17 39.48
CA LEU A 7 -0.42 13.72 38.74
C LEU A 7 -0.69 13.91 37.27
N ASN A 8 -0.23 15.03 36.75
CA ASN A 8 -0.20 15.35 35.33
C ASN A 8 0.87 14.47 34.67
N SER A 9 0.50 13.24 34.23
CA SER A 9 1.37 12.35 33.49
C SER A 9 1.48 12.80 32.03
N SER A 10 2.11 13.96 31.81
CA SER A 10 2.62 14.33 30.50
C SER A 10 3.79 13.38 30.19
N LEU A 11 3.56 12.41 29.29
CA LEU A 11 4.65 11.65 28.68
C LEU A 11 5.66 12.67 28.10
N PRO A 12 6.97 12.45 28.27
CA PRO A 12 7.98 13.41 27.83
C PRO A 12 7.86 13.65 26.33
N ALA A 13 7.85 14.91 25.91
CA ALA A 13 7.74 15.38 24.53
C ALA A 13 8.72 14.68 23.54
N ASN A 14 9.78 14.09 24.08
CA ASN A 14 10.78 13.32 23.33
C ASN A 14 10.25 11.97 22.80
N THR A 15 9.27 11.33 23.47
CA THR A 15 8.72 10.04 23.04
C THR A 15 7.82 10.17 21.82
N ASP A 16 7.08 11.26 21.69
CA ASP A 16 6.19 11.49 20.54
C ASP A 16 6.98 11.86 19.29
N SER A 17 8.05 12.63 19.40
CA SER A 17 8.92 12.97 18.28
C SER A 17 9.68 11.75 17.74
N VAL A 18 10.17 10.88 18.61
CA VAL A 18 10.85 9.63 18.24
C VAL A 18 9.88 8.67 17.55
N ARG A 19 8.63 8.56 18.04
CA ARG A 19 7.59 7.74 17.42
C ARG A 19 7.21 8.25 16.04
N LEU A 20 7.08 9.56 15.88
CA LEU A 20 6.81 10.21 14.60
C LEU A 20 7.95 9.95 13.61
N ALA A 21 9.21 10.18 14.00
CA ALA A 21 10.36 9.93 13.14
C ALA A 21 10.47 8.47 12.70
N LYS A 22 10.29 7.52 13.62
CA LYS A 22 10.25 6.07 13.29
C LYS A 22 9.11 5.75 12.33
N GLY A 23 7.92 6.33 12.54
CA GLY A 23 6.78 6.15 11.67
C GLY A 23 7.02 6.67 10.25
N ILE A 24 7.66 7.83 10.12
CA ILE A 24 8.08 8.39 8.83
C ILE A 24 9.09 7.47 8.14
N ALA A 25 10.12 7.00 8.85
CA ALA A 25 11.11 6.09 8.30
C ALA A 25 10.46 4.80 7.76
N VAL A 26 9.55 4.18 8.53
CA VAL A 26 8.78 3.02 8.08
C VAL A 26 7.91 3.35 6.86
N GLY A 27 7.33 4.55 6.82
CA GLY A 27 6.54 5.03 5.67
C GLY A 27 7.38 5.18 4.40
N LEU A 28 8.59 5.73 4.53
CA LEU A 28 9.53 5.83 3.41
C LEU A 28 9.95 4.45 2.89
N VAL A 29 10.24 3.50 3.80
CA VAL A 29 10.52 2.11 3.42
C VAL A 29 9.31 1.50 2.68
N ALA A 30 8.09 1.67 3.20
CA ALA A 30 6.88 1.16 2.54
C ALA A 30 6.69 1.76 1.13
N ALA A 31 6.90 3.06 0.96
CA ALA A 31 6.83 3.73 -0.33
C ALA A 31 7.92 3.25 -1.29
N SER A 32 9.17 3.05 -0.80
CA SER A 32 10.27 2.51 -1.61
C SER A 32 10.02 1.08 -2.07
N ILE A 33 9.48 0.22 -1.21
CA ILE A 33 9.05 -1.14 -1.61
C ILE A 33 7.92 -1.03 -2.64
N GLY A 34 6.99 -0.09 -2.45
CA GLY A 34 5.92 0.21 -3.39
C GLY A 34 6.42 0.59 -4.78
N ALA A 35 7.43 1.46 -4.83
CA ALA A 35 8.11 1.85 -6.07
C ALA A 35 8.81 0.66 -6.74
N LEU A 36 9.59 -0.08 -5.95
CA LEU A 36 10.37 -1.23 -6.42
C LEU A 36 9.48 -2.26 -7.09
N TYR A 37 8.43 -2.72 -6.41
CA TYR A 37 7.56 -3.75 -7.00
C TYR A 37 6.81 -3.26 -8.23
N THR A 38 6.51 -1.97 -8.33
CA THR A 38 5.84 -1.40 -9.52
C THR A 38 6.76 -1.42 -10.73
N VAL A 39 8.04 -1.07 -10.56
CA VAL A 39 9.05 -1.13 -11.64
C VAL A 39 9.25 -2.57 -12.11
N PHE A 40 9.43 -3.50 -11.16
CA PHE A 40 9.63 -4.91 -11.50
C PHE A 40 8.37 -5.57 -12.07
N ALA A 41 7.17 -5.21 -11.61
CA ALA A 41 5.94 -5.70 -12.24
C ALA A 41 5.87 -5.33 -13.74
N ARG A 42 6.27 -4.10 -14.09
CA ARG A 42 6.39 -3.68 -15.50
C ARG A 42 7.46 -4.47 -16.24
N TRP A 43 8.60 -4.65 -15.60
CA TRP A 43 9.69 -5.45 -16.16
C TRP A 43 9.24 -6.90 -16.38
N GLY A 44 8.59 -7.55 -15.43
CA GLY A 44 8.06 -8.90 -15.55
C GLY A 44 7.01 -9.04 -16.66
N ILE A 45 6.10 -8.04 -16.80
CA ILE A 45 5.11 -8.00 -17.88
C ILE A 45 5.81 -7.87 -19.26
N ALA A 46 6.83 -7.02 -19.36
CA ALA A 46 7.62 -6.88 -20.59
C ALA A 46 8.37 -8.18 -20.97
N HIS A 47 8.62 -9.05 -19.98
CA HIS A 47 9.27 -10.37 -20.18
C HIS A 47 8.27 -11.55 -20.20
N GLY A 48 6.98 -11.29 -20.47
CA GLY A 48 5.97 -12.31 -20.76
C GLY A 48 5.09 -12.73 -19.60
N LEU A 49 5.31 -12.23 -18.38
CA LEU A 49 4.41 -12.48 -17.25
C LEU A 49 3.10 -11.69 -17.39
N ARG A 50 2.03 -12.21 -16.79
CA ARG A 50 0.70 -11.60 -16.78
C ARG A 50 0.32 -11.18 -15.35
N ALA A 51 -0.72 -10.36 -15.22
CA ALA A 51 -1.23 -9.94 -13.92
C ALA A 51 -1.56 -11.10 -12.96
N PRO A 52 -2.17 -12.22 -13.39
CA PRO A 52 -2.36 -13.38 -12.52
C PRO A 52 -1.04 -14.00 -12.03
N ASP A 53 -0.01 -14.04 -12.87
CA ASP A 53 1.32 -14.59 -12.52
C ASP A 53 2.00 -13.74 -11.43
N LEU A 54 1.99 -12.43 -11.60
CA LEU A 54 2.50 -11.49 -10.58
C LEU A 54 1.73 -11.58 -9.26
N THR A 55 0.41 -11.75 -9.34
CA THR A 55 -0.45 -11.87 -8.16
C THR A 55 -0.14 -13.16 -7.39
N VAL A 56 0.04 -14.30 -8.09
CA VAL A 56 0.37 -15.57 -7.42
C VAL A 56 1.77 -15.54 -6.83
N LEU A 57 2.76 -14.94 -7.50
CA LEU A 57 4.10 -14.77 -6.95
C LEU A 57 4.06 -13.88 -5.69
N ARG A 58 3.33 -12.77 -5.74
CA ARG A 58 3.23 -11.83 -4.62
C ARG A 58 2.61 -12.49 -3.37
N PHE A 59 1.46 -13.08 -3.51
CA PHE A 59 0.71 -13.58 -2.35
C PHE A 59 1.03 -15.03 -2.02
N GLY A 60 1.34 -15.88 -3.01
CA GLY A 60 1.71 -17.27 -2.78
C GLY A 60 3.01 -17.39 -2.00
N VAL A 61 4.07 -16.69 -2.45
CA VAL A 61 5.36 -16.69 -1.76
C VAL A 61 5.25 -16.07 -0.37
N ALA A 62 4.59 -14.90 -0.26
CA ALA A 62 4.36 -14.27 1.04
C ALA A 62 3.54 -15.16 1.97
N GLY A 63 2.55 -15.89 1.44
CA GLY A 63 1.75 -16.85 2.20
C GLY A 63 2.60 -17.96 2.82
N ILE A 64 3.50 -18.55 2.04
CA ILE A 64 4.44 -19.58 2.52
C ILE A 64 5.37 -19.00 3.60
N LEU A 65 5.95 -17.81 3.35
CA LEU A 65 6.85 -17.14 4.30
C LEU A 65 6.17 -16.79 5.62
N MET A 66 4.88 -16.51 5.60
CA MET A 66 4.11 -16.13 6.79
C MET A 66 3.50 -17.31 7.54
N LEU A 67 3.60 -18.55 7.04
CA LEU A 67 3.10 -19.74 7.73
C LEU A 67 3.63 -19.91 9.17
N PRO A 68 4.94 -19.73 9.45
CA PRO A 68 5.45 -19.84 10.80
C PRO A 68 4.83 -18.80 11.76
N VAL A 69 4.64 -17.56 11.27
CA VAL A 69 4.01 -16.50 12.06
C VAL A 69 2.57 -16.87 12.42
N LEU A 70 1.81 -17.35 11.42
CA LEU A 70 0.43 -17.75 11.62
C LEU A 70 0.32 -18.96 12.57
N ALA A 71 1.20 -19.96 12.41
CA ALA A 71 1.22 -21.15 13.26
C ALA A 71 1.54 -20.79 14.72
N LEU A 72 2.50 -19.90 14.95
CA LEU A 72 2.83 -19.43 16.29
C LEU A 72 1.69 -18.64 16.91
N ALA A 73 1.04 -17.75 16.14
CA ALA A 73 -0.12 -17.00 16.61
C ALA A 73 -1.32 -17.90 16.93
N TRP A 74 -1.56 -18.93 16.11
CA TRP A 74 -2.61 -19.92 16.34
C TRP A 74 -2.38 -20.70 17.62
N ARG A 75 -1.14 -21.16 17.85
CA ARG A 75 -0.78 -21.90 19.10
C ARG A 75 -0.91 -21.02 20.34
N LYS A 76 -0.64 -19.72 20.22
CA LYS A 76 -0.71 -18.78 21.34
C LYS A 76 -2.15 -18.44 21.72
N ASP A 77 -3.00 -18.18 20.74
CA ASP A 77 -4.40 -17.81 20.94
C ASP A 77 -5.20 -18.08 19.64
N SER A 78 -5.77 -19.29 19.52
CA SER A 78 -6.62 -19.65 18.40
C SER A 78 -7.99 -18.96 18.45
N THR A 79 -8.46 -18.54 19.63
CA THR A 79 -9.79 -17.94 19.81
C THR A 79 -9.91 -16.62 19.11
N GLN A 80 -8.83 -15.84 18.99
CA GLN A 80 -8.82 -14.58 18.24
C GLN A 80 -9.18 -14.74 16.76
N PHE A 81 -8.86 -15.89 16.14
CA PHE A 81 -9.21 -16.16 14.74
C PHE A 81 -10.68 -16.48 14.60
N ILE A 82 -11.24 -17.26 15.54
CA ILE A 82 -12.65 -17.64 15.54
C ILE A 82 -13.55 -16.44 15.88
N THR A 83 -13.22 -15.69 16.94
CA THR A 83 -14.05 -14.57 17.41
C THR A 83 -13.99 -13.37 16.48
N ARG A 84 -12.87 -13.16 15.78
CA ARG A 84 -12.65 -12.03 14.86
C ARG A 84 -12.66 -12.42 13.38
N TRP A 85 -13.21 -13.58 13.01
CA TRP A 85 -13.15 -14.10 11.65
C TRP A 85 -13.62 -13.10 10.59
N ARG A 86 -14.66 -12.30 10.88
CA ARG A 86 -15.16 -11.26 9.97
C ARG A 86 -14.14 -10.16 9.70
N VAL A 87 -13.36 -9.78 10.72
CA VAL A 87 -12.32 -8.77 10.59
C VAL A 87 -11.16 -9.31 9.77
N TRP A 88 -10.76 -10.57 10.01
CA TRP A 88 -9.71 -11.24 9.26
C TRP A 88 -10.11 -11.43 7.78
N LEU A 89 -11.34 -11.85 7.52
CA LEU A 89 -11.87 -11.94 6.17
C LEU A 89 -11.90 -10.56 5.49
N LEU A 90 -12.34 -9.54 6.20
CA LEU A 90 -12.40 -8.17 5.65
C LEU A 90 -11.02 -7.66 5.23
N ILE A 91 -9.97 -7.82 6.05
CA ILE A 91 -8.63 -7.39 5.65
C ILE A 91 -8.06 -8.24 4.50
N ALA A 92 -8.38 -9.53 4.44
CA ALA A 92 -7.99 -10.39 3.33
C ALA A 92 -8.64 -9.93 2.00
N LEU A 93 -9.89 -9.49 2.03
CA LEU A 93 -10.58 -8.92 0.86
C LEU A 93 -10.03 -7.53 0.49
N LEU A 94 -9.69 -6.70 1.47
CA LEU A 94 -9.25 -5.32 1.23
C LEU A 94 -7.80 -5.21 0.74
N ALA A 95 -6.89 -6.06 1.22
CA ALA A 95 -5.46 -5.96 0.90
C ALA A 95 -4.84 -7.23 0.31
N GLY A 96 -5.64 -8.27 0.11
CA GLY A 96 -5.21 -9.55 -0.47
C GLY A 96 -5.42 -9.63 -1.97
N THR A 97 -5.89 -10.79 -2.42
CA THR A 97 -6.08 -11.13 -3.84
C THR A 97 -6.87 -10.10 -4.65
N PRO A 98 -8.04 -9.58 -4.18
CA PRO A 98 -8.80 -8.60 -4.96
C PRO A 98 -8.01 -7.33 -5.26
N PHE A 99 -7.26 -6.83 -4.27
CA PHE A 99 -6.37 -5.68 -4.46
C PHE A 99 -5.31 -5.99 -5.54
N GLY A 100 -4.64 -7.14 -5.45
CA GLY A 100 -3.59 -7.53 -6.40
C GLY A 100 -4.12 -7.66 -7.83
N LEU A 101 -5.26 -8.34 -8.01
CA LEU A 101 -5.89 -8.53 -9.33
C LEU A 101 -6.34 -7.20 -9.94
N LEU A 102 -6.93 -6.31 -9.15
CA LEU A 102 -7.30 -4.98 -9.62
C LEU A 102 -6.08 -4.15 -9.99
N MET A 103 -5.05 -4.14 -9.14
CA MET A 103 -3.84 -3.33 -9.35
C MET A 103 -3.03 -3.77 -10.56
N PHE A 104 -2.75 -5.08 -10.68
CA PHE A 104 -2.00 -5.60 -11.83
C PHE A 104 -2.87 -5.73 -13.08
N GLY A 105 -4.16 -6.10 -12.92
CA GLY A 105 -5.09 -6.20 -14.04
C GLY A 105 -5.34 -4.87 -14.74
N ALA A 106 -5.42 -3.76 -13.98
CA ALA A 106 -5.60 -2.43 -14.53
C ALA A 106 -4.49 -2.03 -15.52
N LEU A 107 -3.26 -2.54 -15.34
CA LEU A 107 -2.13 -2.29 -16.25
C LEU A 107 -2.35 -2.83 -17.68
N GLN A 108 -3.32 -3.74 -17.89
CA GLN A 108 -3.67 -4.24 -19.21
C GLN A 108 -4.62 -3.31 -19.98
N PHE A 109 -5.29 -2.41 -19.28
CA PHE A 109 -6.32 -1.53 -19.82
C PHE A 109 -5.86 -0.07 -19.88
N ALA A 110 -5.16 0.41 -18.85
CA ALA A 110 -4.73 1.79 -18.73
C ALA A 110 -3.21 1.94 -18.91
N PRO A 111 -2.76 3.08 -19.45
CA PRO A 111 -1.34 3.34 -19.64
C PRO A 111 -0.61 3.50 -18.30
N PRO A 112 0.73 3.34 -18.29
CA PRO A 112 1.56 3.47 -17.09
C PRO A 112 1.40 4.82 -16.35
N SER A 113 1.16 5.91 -17.08
CA SER A 113 0.89 7.24 -16.53
C SER A 113 -0.34 7.24 -15.61
N HIS A 114 -1.41 6.54 -15.98
CA HIS A 114 -2.61 6.41 -15.16
C HIS A 114 -2.35 5.57 -13.90
N ALA A 115 -1.54 4.52 -14.00
CA ALA A 115 -1.11 3.71 -12.85
C ALA A 115 -0.32 4.52 -11.81
N ALA A 116 0.33 5.59 -12.22
CA ALA A 116 1.05 6.49 -11.32
C ALA A 116 0.14 7.50 -10.58
N VAL A 117 -1.08 7.74 -11.07
CA VAL A 117 -2.00 8.73 -10.48
C VAL A 117 -3.17 8.10 -9.75
N PHE A 118 -3.96 7.29 -10.45
CA PHE A 118 -5.29 6.90 -9.99
C PHE A 118 -5.29 6.10 -8.68
N PRO A 119 -4.47 5.02 -8.50
CA PRO A 119 -4.51 4.25 -7.27
C PRO A 119 -4.01 5.06 -6.08
N PHE A 120 -2.97 5.86 -6.23
CA PHE A 120 -2.39 6.65 -5.16
C PHE A 120 -3.26 7.85 -4.78
N THR A 121 -3.94 8.46 -5.76
CA THR A 121 -5.00 9.44 -5.52
C THR A 121 -6.13 8.83 -4.69
N ALA A 122 -6.63 7.66 -5.08
CA ALA A 122 -7.68 6.98 -4.34
C ALA A 122 -7.22 6.59 -2.92
N MET A 123 -6.00 6.06 -2.76
CA MET A 123 -5.43 5.76 -1.43
C MET A 123 -5.40 7.00 -0.53
N SER A 124 -4.96 8.13 -1.06
CA SER A 124 -4.81 9.38 -0.30
C SER A 124 -6.16 9.99 0.05
N VAL A 125 -7.03 10.16 -0.93
CA VAL A 125 -8.35 10.80 -0.76
C VAL A 125 -9.26 9.91 0.08
N MET A 126 -9.41 8.64 -0.29
CA MET A 126 -10.29 7.71 0.43
C MET A 126 -9.75 7.38 1.82
N GLY A 127 -8.42 7.36 1.99
CA GLY A 127 -7.81 7.19 3.32
C GLY A 127 -8.21 8.30 4.28
N MET A 128 -8.25 9.55 3.80
CA MET A 128 -8.75 10.68 4.60
C MET A 128 -10.25 10.63 4.82
N VAL A 129 -11.03 10.44 3.74
CA VAL A 129 -12.50 10.41 3.82
C VAL A 129 -12.96 9.32 4.79
N LEU A 130 -12.44 8.10 4.62
CA LEU A 130 -12.77 6.98 5.50
C LEU A 130 -12.27 7.19 6.93
N SER A 131 -11.10 7.82 7.12
CA SER A 131 -10.60 8.16 8.46
C SER A 131 -11.52 9.15 9.17
N ALA A 132 -11.98 10.18 8.46
CA ALA A 132 -12.93 11.15 8.99
C ALA A 132 -14.28 10.49 9.33
N TRP A 133 -14.80 9.65 8.44
CA TRP A 133 -16.12 9.05 8.60
C TRP A 133 -16.15 7.90 9.61
N VAL A 134 -15.19 6.96 9.54
CA VAL A 134 -15.20 5.73 10.35
C VAL A 134 -14.52 5.91 11.71
N LEU A 135 -13.48 6.75 11.76
CA LEU A 135 -12.69 6.99 12.98
C LEU A 135 -12.98 8.35 13.61
N ASN A 136 -13.87 9.15 13.01
CA ASN A 136 -14.17 10.52 13.43
C ASN A 136 -12.92 11.41 13.51
N ASP A 137 -11.92 11.19 12.66
CA ASP A 137 -10.75 12.05 12.56
C ASP A 137 -11.15 13.40 11.98
N ARG A 138 -10.76 14.51 12.65
CA ARG A 138 -11.06 15.85 12.11
C ARG A 138 -10.19 16.18 10.91
N MET A 139 -10.83 16.56 9.82
CA MET A 139 -10.16 17.07 8.62
C MET A 139 -9.80 18.54 8.82
N THR A 140 -8.50 18.84 8.84
CA THR A 140 -8.04 20.23 8.90
C THR A 140 -7.85 20.80 7.49
N ALA A 141 -8.06 22.11 7.32
CA ALA A 141 -7.77 22.80 6.06
C ALA A 141 -6.33 22.57 5.59
N ARG A 142 -5.38 22.50 6.53
CA ARG A 142 -3.96 22.18 6.23
C ARG A 142 -3.79 20.78 5.61
N ARG A 143 -4.54 19.76 6.07
CA ARG A 143 -4.50 18.41 5.48
C ARG A 143 -5.14 18.37 4.11
N LEU A 144 -6.25 19.08 3.92
CA LEU A 144 -6.89 19.21 2.61
C LEU A 144 -5.97 19.89 1.60
N ALA A 145 -5.34 21.01 1.98
CA ALA A 145 -4.35 21.67 1.15
C ALA A 145 -3.14 20.76 0.83
N ALA A 146 -2.64 20.02 1.83
CA ALA A 146 -1.54 19.08 1.63
C ALA A 146 -1.88 18.00 0.60
N ILE A 147 -3.10 17.45 0.63
CA ILE A 147 -3.53 16.46 -0.38
C ILE A 147 -3.69 17.11 -1.75
N ALA A 148 -4.25 18.30 -1.85
CA ALA A 148 -4.32 18.99 -3.13
C ALA A 148 -2.91 19.18 -3.75
N VAL A 149 -1.90 19.52 -2.94
CA VAL A 149 -0.50 19.60 -3.36
C VAL A 149 0.03 18.23 -3.79
N VAL A 150 -0.24 17.15 -3.03
CA VAL A 150 0.15 15.78 -3.40
C VAL A 150 -0.48 15.36 -4.72
N LEU A 151 -1.77 15.63 -4.93
CA LEU A 151 -2.47 15.29 -6.17
C LEU A 151 -1.89 16.05 -7.38
N LEU A 152 -1.58 17.35 -7.21
CA LEU A 152 -0.89 18.12 -8.24
C LEU A 152 0.47 17.48 -8.59
N GLY A 153 1.26 17.13 -7.58
CA GLY A 153 2.54 16.45 -7.79
C GLY A 153 2.42 15.11 -8.50
N LEU A 154 1.39 14.31 -8.16
CA LEU A 154 1.12 13.02 -8.84
C LEU A 154 0.79 13.21 -10.33
N VAL A 155 -0.01 14.22 -10.68
CA VAL A 155 -0.32 14.56 -12.08
C VAL A 155 0.97 14.92 -12.84
N LEU A 156 1.85 15.72 -12.23
CA LEU A 156 3.13 16.09 -12.84
C LEU A 156 4.08 14.90 -13.00
N VAL A 157 4.19 14.02 -11.97
CA VAL A 157 5.01 12.80 -12.04
C VAL A 157 4.55 11.85 -13.13
N SER A 158 3.24 11.77 -13.35
CA SER A 158 2.68 10.77 -14.25
C SER A 158 2.84 11.08 -15.74
N GLY A 159 2.99 12.37 -16.09
CA GLY A 159 2.93 12.81 -17.48
C GLY A 159 1.60 12.46 -18.17
N VAL A 160 0.48 12.42 -17.43
CA VAL A 160 -0.84 12.11 -17.99
C VAL A 160 -1.22 13.14 -19.05
N GLU A 161 -1.50 12.66 -20.26
CA GLU A 161 -1.98 13.47 -21.38
C GLU A 161 -3.48 13.30 -21.62
N ALA A 162 -4.17 14.33 -22.10
CA ALA A 162 -5.60 14.26 -22.42
C ALA A 162 -5.92 13.16 -23.46
N SER A 163 -4.99 12.90 -24.38
CA SER A 163 -5.07 11.84 -25.40
C SER A 163 -5.10 10.42 -24.83
N SER A 164 -4.61 10.21 -23.60
CA SER A 164 -4.59 8.91 -22.95
C SER A 164 -5.94 8.45 -22.39
N PHE A 165 -6.93 9.35 -22.30
CA PHE A 165 -8.28 9.05 -21.79
C PHE A 165 -9.14 8.41 -22.89
N THR A 166 -9.12 7.08 -22.95
CA THR A 166 -9.95 6.28 -23.83
C THR A 166 -10.98 5.48 -23.01
N LEU A 167 -12.03 4.95 -23.67
CA LEU A 167 -12.99 4.08 -22.99
C LEU A 167 -12.31 2.84 -22.38
N ARG A 168 -11.32 2.29 -23.03
CA ARG A 168 -10.52 1.16 -22.53
C ARG A 168 -9.72 1.59 -21.28
N ALA A 169 -9.06 2.74 -21.32
CA ALA A 169 -8.32 3.27 -20.18
C ALA A 169 -9.24 3.53 -18.98
N ALA A 170 -10.47 3.99 -19.19
CA ALA A 170 -11.44 4.23 -18.13
C ALA A 170 -11.76 2.96 -17.30
N ILE A 171 -11.73 1.76 -17.92
CA ILE A 171 -11.86 0.49 -17.19
C ILE A 171 -10.67 0.30 -16.24
N GLY A 172 -9.44 0.49 -16.74
CA GLY A 172 -8.23 0.41 -15.93
C GLY A 172 -8.22 1.45 -14.81
N ASP A 173 -8.65 2.67 -15.10
CA ASP A 173 -8.75 3.75 -14.11
C ASP A 173 -9.73 3.40 -12.99
N ALA A 174 -10.89 2.85 -13.34
CA ALA A 174 -11.86 2.38 -12.36
C ALA A 174 -11.29 1.25 -11.49
N MET A 175 -10.53 0.32 -12.08
CA MET A 175 -9.82 -0.75 -11.34
C MET A 175 -8.76 -0.15 -10.40
N PHE A 176 -7.97 0.83 -10.84
CA PHE A 176 -7.00 1.52 -9.98
C PHE A 176 -7.67 2.26 -8.83
N LEU A 177 -8.75 3.00 -9.09
CA LEU A 177 -9.51 3.69 -8.05
C LEU A 177 -10.10 2.71 -7.03
N ALA A 178 -10.64 1.58 -7.51
CA ALA A 178 -11.13 0.52 -6.64
C ALA A 178 -10.01 -0.08 -5.79
N ALA A 179 -8.85 -0.42 -6.39
CA ALA A 179 -7.68 -0.94 -5.67
C ALA A 179 -7.21 0.05 -4.59
N GLY A 180 -7.08 1.34 -4.92
CA GLY A 180 -6.69 2.37 -3.97
C GLY A 180 -7.69 2.54 -2.83
N THR A 181 -8.99 2.43 -3.12
CA THR A 181 -10.06 2.47 -2.11
C THR A 181 -10.01 1.25 -1.17
N LEU A 182 -9.81 0.06 -1.71
CA LEU A 182 -9.62 -1.16 -0.91
C LEU A 182 -8.43 -1.02 0.04
N TRP A 183 -7.30 -0.54 -0.45
CA TRP A 183 -6.10 -0.32 0.37
C TRP A 183 -6.31 0.72 1.47
N ALA A 184 -7.01 1.82 1.15
CA ALA A 184 -7.40 2.81 2.15
C ALA A 184 -8.29 2.20 3.24
N GLY A 185 -9.29 1.41 2.85
CA GLY A 185 -10.15 0.65 3.76
C GLY A 185 -9.37 -0.29 4.68
N PHE A 186 -8.35 -0.98 4.15
CA PHE A 186 -7.45 -1.82 4.95
C PHE A 186 -6.78 -1.01 6.08
N GLY A 187 -6.23 0.16 5.78
CA GLY A 187 -5.64 1.05 6.78
C GLY A 187 -6.62 1.44 7.89
N ILE A 188 -7.88 1.69 7.55
CA ILE A 188 -8.95 2.01 8.52
C ILE A 188 -9.26 0.81 9.42
N VAL A 189 -9.41 -0.39 8.84
CA VAL A 189 -9.71 -1.61 9.61
C VAL A 189 -8.56 -1.95 10.57
N LEU A 190 -7.31 -1.84 10.12
CA LEU A 190 -6.11 -2.00 10.97
C LEU A 190 -6.20 -1.12 12.22
N ARG A 191 -6.51 0.17 12.02
CA ARG A 191 -6.57 1.15 13.12
C ARG A 191 -7.77 0.93 14.02
N LYS A 192 -8.96 0.73 13.44
CA LYS A 192 -10.22 0.55 14.18
C LYS A 192 -10.15 -0.66 15.11
N HIS A 193 -9.61 -1.76 14.62
CA HIS A 193 -9.54 -3.02 15.37
C HIS A 193 -8.20 -3.24 16.08
N ARG A 194 -7.26 -2.28 16.00
CA ARG A 194 -5.92 -2.34 16.61
C ARG A 194 -5.21 -3.66 16.30
N LEU A 195 -5.24 -4.05 15.02
CA LEU A 195 -4.64 -5.30 14.59
C LEU A 195 -3.12 -5.24 14.67
N ASP A 196 -2.51 -6.35 15.04
CA ASP A 196 -1.06 -6.51 14.97
C ASP A 196 -0.61 -6.53 13.51
N PRO A 197 0.37 -5.71 13.10
CA PRO A 197 0.82 -5.60 11.72
C PRO A 197 1.34 -6.91 11.13
N LEU A 198 2.09 -7.68 11.92
CA LEU A 198 2.68 -8.93 11.45
C LEU A 198 1.62 -10.00 11.28
N LEU A 199 0.69 -10.09 12.24
CA LEU A 199 -0.43 -11.02 12.16
C LEU A 199 -1.38 -10.68 11.01
N ALA A 200 -1.68 -9.39 10.80
CA ALA A 200 -2.50 -8.96 9.66
C ALA A 200 -1.85 -9.36 8.33
N THR A 201 -0.54 -9.15 8.19
CA THR A 201 0.23 -9.60 7.02
C THR A 201 0.12 -11.11 6.83
N ALA A 202 0.31 -11.89 7.89
CA ALA A 202 0.25 -13.34 7.84
C ALA A 202 -1.14 -13.85 7.41
N VAL A 203 -2.21 -13.29 7.97
CA VAL A 203 -3.58 -13.68 7.62
C VAL A 203 -3.93 -13.34 6.17
N ILE A 204 -3.58 -12.14 5.70
CA ILE A 204 -3.84 -11.72 4.30
C ILE A 204 -3.11 -12.65 3.33
N SER A 205 -1.81 -12.87 3.56
CA SER A 205 -0.97 -13.68 2.68
C SER A 205 -1.39 -15.16 2.69
N PHE A 206 -1.72 -15.71 3.85
CA PHE A 206 -2.23 -17.06 3.97
C PHE A 206 -3.60 -17.24 3.31
N SER A 207 -4.51 -16.29 3.48
CA SER A 207 -5.82 -16.33 2.84
C SER A 207 -5.67 -16.41 1.32
N ALA A 208 -4.76 -15.62 0.74
CA ALA A 208 -4.48 -15.68 -0.69
C ALA A 208 -3.79 -16.98 -1.10
N LEU A 209 -2.89 -17.53 -0.28
CA LEU A 209 -2.24 -18.82 -0.53
C LEU A 209 -3.27 -19.95 -0.69
N VAL A 210 -4.26 -20.00 0.20
CA VAL A 210 -5.24 -21.10 0.21
C VAL A 210 -6.43 -20.89 -0.72
N THR A 211 -6.69 -19.67 -1.17
CA THR A 211 -7.82 -19.35 -2.06
C THR A 211 -7.37 -19.11 -3.50
N TYR A 212 -6.41 -18.21 -3.68
CA TYR A 212 -6.01 -17.76 -5.00
C TYR A 212 -5.06 -18.73 -5.69
N VAL A 213 -4.05 -19.25 -4.96
CA VAL A 213 -3.04 -20.14 -5.57
C VAL A 213 -3.66 -21.40 -6.16
N PRO A 214 -4.56 -22.14 -5.46
CA PRO A 214 -5.25 -23.29 -6.06
C PRO A 214 -6.09 -22.90 -7.26
N GLY A 215 -6.84 -21.79 -7.19
CA GLY A 215 -7.62 -21.28 -8.32
C GLY A 215 -6.74 -20.93 -9.52
N TYR A 216 -5.64 -20.22 -9.29
CA TYR A 216 -4.68 -19.89 -10.35
C TYR A 216 -4.14 -21.16 -11.04
N LEU A 217 -3.70 -22.15 -10.26
CA LEU A 217 -3.20 -23.41 -10.81
C LEU A 217 -4.28 -24.18 -11.56
N TYR A 218 -5.52 -24.20 -11.05
CA TYR A 218 -6.63 -24.87 -11.70
C TYR A 218 -6.99 -24.25 -13.06
N PHE A 219 -7.07 -22.91 -13.13
CA PHE A 219 -7.50 -22.22 -14.36
C PHE A 219 -6.37 -22.02 -15.39
N THR A 220 -5.13 -21.91 -14.96
CA THR A 220 -3.99 -21.60 -15.85
C THR A 220 -2.98 -22.73 -15.97
N GLY A 221 -3.02 -23.74 -15.10
CA GLY A 221 -1.99 -24.78 -15.01
C GLY A 221 -0.59 -24.23 -14.69
N GLY A 222 -0.47 -22.94 -14.30
CA GLY A 222 0.82 -22.28 -14.11
C GLY A 222 1.52 -21.93 -15.44
N SER A 223 0.82 -21.96 -16.57
CA SER A 223 1.42 -21.82 -17.92
C SER A 223 2.21 -20.52 -18.10
N GLY A 224 1.76 -19.40 -17.51
CA GLY A 224 2.48 -18.13 -17.57
C GLY A 224 3.86 -18.19 -16.92
N LEU A 225 3.95 -18.80 -15.74
CA LEU A 225 5.22 -18.99 -15.03
C LEU A 225 6.16 -19.98 -15.74
N MET A 226 5.59 -21.04 -16.32
CA MET A 226 6.37 -22.08 -17.02
C MET A 226 6.91 -21.59 -18.35
N SER A 227 6.25 -20.64 -19.01
CA SER A 227 6.68 -20.08 -20.30
C SER A 227 7.67 -18.93 -20.18
N ALA A 228 7.76 -18.29 -19.00
CA ALA A 228 8.71 -17.22 -18.75
C ALA A 228 10.11 -17.78 -18.49
N ALA A 229 11.15 -16.99 -18.80
CA ALA A 229 12.52 -17.36 -18.47
C ALA A 229 12.70 -17.52 -16.94
N PRO A 230 13.43 -18.56 -16.46
CA PRO A 230 13.61 -18.81 -15.05
C PRO A 230 14.14 -17.61 -14.27
N GLU A 231 15.03 -16.82 -14.85
CA GLU A 231 15.61 -15.61 -14.24
C GLU A 231 14.53 -14.56 -13.96
N VAL A 232 13.55 -14.42 -14.87
CA VAL A 232 12.41 -13.51 -14.70
C VAL A 232 11.55 -13.95 -13.55
N VAL A 233 11.23 -15.25 -13.49
CA VAL A 233 10.41 -15.82 -12.40
C VAL A 233 11.10 -15.66 -11.05
N TRP A 234 12.40 -15.99 -10.93
CA TRP A 234 13.15 -15.87 -9.68
C TRP A 234 13.29 -14.42 -9.22
N MET A 235 13.51 -13.49 -10.15
CA MET A 235 13.54 -12.07 -9.82
C MET A 235 12.20 -11.59 -9.26
N GLU A 236 11.09 -11.99 -9.89
CA GLU A 236 9.75 -11.62 -9.40
C GLU A 236 9.36 -12.38 -8.11
N VAL A 237 9.82 -13.60 -7.89
CA VAL A 237 9.72 -14.28 -6.59
C VAL A 237 10.37 -13.45 -5.49
N LEU A 238 11.58 -12.94 -5.73
CA LEU A 238 12.29 -12.12 -4.76
C LEU A 238 11.57 -10.77 -4.55
N ILE A 239 11.27 -10.05 -5.63
CA ILE A 239 10.74 -8.69 -5.54
C ILE A 239 9.25 -8.71 -5.15
N GLN A 240 8.42 -9.44 -5.89
CA GLN A 240 6.98 -9.47 -5.62
C GLN A 240 6.64 -10.33 -4.39
N GLY A 241 7.27 -11.48 -4.26
CA GLY A 241 6.92 -12.43 -3.20
C GLY A 241 7.54 -12.07 -1.85
N VAL A 242 8.87 -11.98 -1.80
CA VAL A 242 9.57 -11.75 -0.52
C VAL A 242 9.51 -10.29 -0.11
N ILE A 243 10.00 -9.38 -0.95
CA ILE A 243 10.15 -7.96 -0.57
C ILE A 243 8.79 -7.27 -0.53
N ALA A 244 8.00 -7.39 -1.59
CA ALA A 244 6.73 -6.66 -1.67
C ALA A 244 5.57 -7.40 -1.00
N GLY A 245 5.45 -8.70 -1.17
CA GLY A 245 4.32 -9.49 -0.65
C GLY A 245 4.21 -9.38 0.87
N ALA A 246 5.26 -9.75 1.57
CA ALA A 246 5.32 -9.64 3.04
C ALA A 246 5.71 -8.21 3.48
N GLY A 247 6.73 -7.62 2.84
CA GLY A 247 7.32 -6.35 3.27
C GLY A 247 6.38 -5.16 3.15
N THR A 248 5.65 -5.00 2.02
CA THR A 248 4.72 -3.87 1.85
C THR A 248 3.57 -3.93 2.84
N LEU A 249 2.95 -5.11 3.00
CA LEU A 249 1.84 -5.30 3.93
C LEU A 249 2.27 -4.98 5.36
N TYR A 250 3.40 -5.55 5.80
CA TYR A 250 3.93 -5.31 7.14
C TYR A 250 4.32 -3.84 7.36
N ALA A 251 5.11 -3.26 6.44
CA ALA A 251 5.58 -1.89 6.57
C ALA A 251 4.40 -0.90 6.58
N TYR A 252 3.41 -1.08 5.69
CA TYR A 252 2.21 -0.24 5.68
C TYR A 252 1.40 -0.40 6.97
N ALA A 253 1.13 -1.63 7.42
CA ALA A 253 0.39 -1.86 8.65
C ALA A 253 1.12 -1.29 9.88
N LYS A 254 2.46 -1.43 9.93
CA LYS A 254 3.30 -0.84 10.98
C LYS A 254 3.25 0.68 10.96
N MET A 255 3.34 1.29 9.78
CA MET A 255 3.20 2.74 9.61
C MET A 255 1.83 3.23 10.09
N VAL A 256 0.73 2.55 9.71
CA VAL A 256 -0.63 2.88 10.17
C VAL A 256 -0.74 2.79 11.70
N ALA A 257 -0.13 1.76 12.31
CA ALA A 257 -0.11 1.61 13.77
C ALA A 257 0.65 2.75 14.47
N MET A 258 1.68 3.31 13.84
CA MET A 258 2.51 4.39 14.41
C MET A 258 1.95 5.79 14.14
N LEU A 259 1.54 6.07 12.90
CA LEU A 259 1.12 7.40 12.43
C LEU A 259 -0.40 7.61 12.41
N GLY A 260 -1.16 6.53 12.40
CA GLY A 260 -2.60 6.52 12.09
C GLY A 260 -2.88 6.54 10.58
N PRO A 261 -4.09 6.12 10.15
CA PRO A 261 -4.39 5.92 8.73
C PRO A 261 -4.39 7.22 7.92
N SER A 262 -4.84 8.32 8.50
CA SER A 262 -4.90 9.63 7.84
C SER A 262 -3.51 10.17 7.44
N ARG A 263 -2.48 10.00 8.28
CA ARG A 263 -1.10 10.36 7.94
C ARG A 263 -0.46 9.31 7.04
N ALA A 264 -0.76 8.04 7.27
CA ALA A 264 -0.22 6.94 6.48
C ALA A 264 -0.70 6.99 5.02
N ALA A 265 -1.92 7.46 4.76
CA ALA A 265 -2.55 7.48 3.45
C ALA A 265 -1.81 8.31 2.38
N VAL A 266 -0.96 9.25 2.78
CA VAL A 266 -0.20 10.10 1.83
C VAL A 266 1.13 9.50 1.39
N PHE A 267 1.69 8.54 2.14
CA PHE A 267 2.99 7.92 1.79
C PHE A 267 2.99 7.15 0.47
N PRO A 268 1.93 6.41 0.11
CA PRO A 268 1.87 5.74 -1.18
C PRO A 268 2.05 6.68 -2.38
N ALA A 269 1.70 7.96 -2.25
CA ALA A 269 1.90 8.96 -3.29
C ALA A 269 3.38 9.24 -3.64
N LEU A 270 4.33 8.83 -2.78
CA LEU A 270 5.76 8.88 -3.11
C LEU A 270 6.18 7.78 -4.10
N ALA A 271 5.43 6.67 -4.15
CA ALA A 271 5.83 5.51 -4.93
C ALA A 271 6.02 5.81 -6.44
N PRO A 272 5.19 6.59 -7.13
CA PRO A 272 5.41 6.90 -8.55
C PRO A 272 6.70 7.65 -8.82
N GLY A 273 7.01 8.67 -8.02
CA GLY A 273 8.24 9.44 -8.17
C GLY A 273 9.49 8.62 -7.85
N LEU A 274 9.43 7.80 -6.79
CA LEU A 274 10.50 6.85 -6.47
C LEU A 274 10.64 5.78 -7.56
N ALA A 275 9.53 5.34 -8.16
CA ALA A 275 9.56 4.39 -9.28
C ALA A 275 10.20 5.01 -10.52
N ALA A 276 9.95 6.28 -10.83
CA ALA A 276 10.62 6.99 -11.92
C ALA A 276 12.13 7.03 -11.70
N LEU A 277 12.59 7.31 -10.48
CA LEU A 277 14.01 7.27 -10.12
C LEU A 277 14.62 5.86 -10.23
N MET A 278 13.88 4.83 -9.76
CA MET A 278 14.33 3.42 -9.82
C MET A 278 14.27 2.84 -11.24
N ALA A 279 13.44 3.37 -12.11
CA ALA A 279 13.35 2.97 -13.52
C ALA A 279 14.64 3.29 -14.29
N TRP A 280 15.40 4.28 -13.86
CA TRP A 280 16.66 4.63 -14.53
C TRP A 280 17.65 3.45 -14.60
N PRO A 281 18.10 2.84 -13.49
CA PRO A 281 19.02 1.72 -13.56
C PRO A 281 18.39 0.41 -14.09
N VAL A 282 17.06 0.22 -13.96
CA VAL A 282 16.38 -1.05 -14.32
C VAL A 282 15.85 -1.04 -15.76
N LEU A 283 15.31 0.08 -16.19
CA LEU A 283 14.64 0.23 -17.50
C LEU A 283 15.42 1.21 -18.43
N HIS A 284 16.55 1.73 -17.99
CA HIS A 284 17.37 2.74 -18.70
C HIS A 284 16.57 4.01 -19.07
N HIS A 285 15.52 4.32 -18.30
CA HIS A 285 14.68 5.49 -18.49
C HIS A 285 15.10 6.60 -17.53
N VAL A 286 15.66 7.70 -18.08
CA VAL A 286 16.03 8.88 -17.28
C VAL A 286 14.76 9.66 -16.95
N PRO A 287 14.50 9.98 -15.67
CA PRO A 287 13.33 10.77 -15.30
C PRO A 287 13.30 12.12 -16.00
N ALA A 288 12.16 12.49 -16.55
CA ALA A 288 11.96 13.80 -17.15
C ALA A 288 12.00 14.91 -16.06
N THR A 289 12.33 16.12 -16.48
CA THR A 289 12.34 17.28 -15.57
C THR A 289 11.00 17.45 -14.83
N LEU A 290 9.89 17.24 -15.55
CA LEU A 290 8.54 17.36 -14.99
C LEU A 290 8.24 16.29 -13.95
N GLU A 291 8.71 15.05 -14.17
CA GLU A 291 8.61 13.95 -13.18
C GLU A 291 9.37 14.29 -11.90
N THR A 292 10.57 14.86 -12.03
CA THR A 292 11.38 15.30 -10.89
C THR A 292 10.74 16.44 -10.11
N ILE A 293 10.18 17.45 -10.79
CA ILE A 293 9.44 18.54 -10.17
C ILE A 293 8.21 17.98 -9.44
N GLY A 294 7.47 17.09 -10.09
CA GLY A 294 6.30 16.44 -9.50
C GLY A 294 6.64 15.69 -8.21
N LEU A 295 7.74 14.93 -8.20
CA LEU A 295 8.22 14.24 -7.00
C LEU A 295 8.54 15.22 -5.86
N ILE A 296 9.20 16.32 -6.13
CA ILE A 296 9.49 17.37 -5.13
C ILE A 296 8.19 17.90 -4.54
N ILE A 297 7.20 18.18 -5.38
CA ILE A 297 5.88 18.67 -4.94
C ILE A 297 5.17 17.63 -4.07
N VAL A 298 5.21 16.35 -4.43
CA VAL A 298 4.66 15.26 -3.59
C VAL A 298 5.35 15.22 -2.23
N ILE A 299 6.67 15.33 -2.19
CA ILE A 299 7.44 15.35 -0.93
C ILE A 299 7.03 16.54 -0.05
N LEU A 300 6.90 17.73 -0.63
CA LEU A 300 6.46 18.92 0.11
C LEU A 300 5.02 18.74 0.66
N GLY A 301 4.10 18.24 -0.14
CA GLY A 301 2.75 17.92 0.30
C GLY A 301 2.72 16.88 1.42
N LEU A 302 3.54 15.83 1.32
CA LEU A 302 3.69 14.82 2.36
C LEU A 302 4.20 15.43 3.68
N ILE A 303 5.23 16.27 3.66
CA ILE A 303 5.76 16.94 4.84
C ILE A 303 4.65 17.74 5.53
N VAL A 304 3.88 18.53 4.77
CA VAL A 304 2.75 19.32 5.30
C VAL A 304 1.67 18.41 5.89
N ALA A 305 1.32 17.30 5.24
CA ALA A 305 0.29 16.37 5.70
C ALA A 305 0.68 15.66 7.01
N VAL A 306 1.94 15.17 7.10
CA VAL A 306 2.41 14.38 8.26
C VAL A 306 2.65 15.27 9.48
N THR A 307 3.16 16.50 9.25
CA THR A 307 3.42 17.48 10.34
C THR A 307 2.17 18.24 10.78
N ALA A 308 1.04 18.11 10.09
CA ALA A 308 -0.21 18.72 10.51
C ALA A 308 -0.61 18.21 11.90
N PRO A 309 -0.93 19.11 12.86
CA PRO A 309 -1.28 18.72 14.22
C PRO A 309 -2.50 17.81 14.22
N ALA A 310 -2.45 16.75 15.05
CA ALA A 310 -3.64 15.99 15.39
C ALA A 310 -4.48 16.89 16.32
N ILE A 311 -5.67 17.30 15.90
CA ILE A 311 -6.57 18.02 16.79
C ILE A 311 -7.06 17.00 17.82
N ALA A 312 -6.65 17.22 19.09
CA ALA A 312 -7.13 16.41 20.21
C ALA A 312 -8.67 16.46 20.26
N ARG A 313 -9.26 15.32 20.59
CA ARG A 313 -10.68 15.26 21.00
C ARG A 313 -10.83 16.06 22.32
N ASN A 314 -11.60 17.14 22.31
CA ASN A 314 -12.25 17.61 23.52
C ASN A 314 -13.39 16.67 23.87
#